data_44f755af948668cb5563130740f006e9
#
_entry.id   44f755af948668cb5563130740f006e9
#
_cell.length_a   1.000
_cell.length_b   1.000
_cell.length_c   1.000
_cell.angle_alpha   90.00
_cell.angle_beta   90.00
_cell.angle_gamma   90.00
#
_symmetry.space_group_name_H-M   'P 1'
#
loop_
_entity.id
_entity.type
_entity.pdbx_description
1 polymer ?
#
loop_
_entity_poly.entity_id
_entity_poly.type
_entity_poly.pdbx_seq_one_letter_code
_entity_poly.pdbx_strand_id
1 'polypeptide(L)'
;MVRHNFTKEIITELFKKEPLDVWINSFGGCRSNYIRDCIKDSYTTYNTAYELAACHYVTPLDVQVGSGIFCYTEDVGIAISSQIKRGMHHNFQKLMGGNEETPFDIGVWLENIDKQIDNWTSPSHFPIVIINTDVVGDYKQKFEEIYEVDMLPFKKRSTSEYIDEVKPYTELIEKINSKLRNLPNFNVNGKHNIVY
;
A
#
# COMPACT_ATOMS: atom_id res chain seq x y z
N MET A 1 13.53 0.91 -19.66
CA MET A 1 12.96 1.53 -18.46
C MET A 1 14.14 1.76 -17.52
N VAL A 2 14.52 3.02 -17.26
CA VAL A 2 15.64 3.34 -16.35
C VAL A 2 15.20 2.96 -14.94
N ARG A 3 15.85 1.97 -14.35
CA ARG A 3 15.61 1.57 -12.96
C ARG A 3 16.30 2.60 -12.06
N HIS A 4 15.55 3.54 -11.55
CA HIS A 4 16.05 4.46 -10.54
C HIS A 4 16.15 3.73 -9.20
N ASN A 5 17.33 3.78 -8.57
CA ASN A 5 17.50 3.39 -7.17
C ASN A 5 16.86 4.49 -6.31
N PHE A 6 15.60 4.32 -5.92
CA PHE A 6 14.91 5.26 -5.06
C PHE A 6 15.32 5.03 -3.61
N THR A 7 16.34 5.72 -3.16
CA THR A 7 16.67 5.77 -1.74
C THR A 7 15.66 6.64 -0.99
N LYS A 8 15.64 6.52 0.35
CA LYS A 8 14.82 7.37 1.22
C LYS A 8 15.05 8.86 0.94
N GLU A 9 16.31 9.24 0.71
CA GLU A 9 16.72 10.61 0.44
C GLU A 9 16.13 11.12 -0.87
N ILE A 10 16.22 10.32 -1.94
CA ILE A 10 15.66 10.68 -3.25
C ILE A 10 14.14 10.86 -3.15
N ILE A 11 13.44 9.95 -2.47
CA ILE A 11 11.99 10.06 -2.30
C ILE A 11 11.65 11.30 -1.48
N THR A 12 12.36 11.56 -0.38
CA THR A 12 12.13 12.76 0.44
C THR A 12 12.32 14.05 -0.38
N GLU A 13 13.35 14.11 -1.22
CA GLU A 13 13.57 15.26 -2.10
C GLU A 13 12.51 15.41 -3.20
N LEU A 14 11.97 14.28 -3.71
CA LEU A 14 10.85 14.31 -4.65
C LEU A 14 9.60 14.89 -4.02
N PHE A 15 9.23 14.44 -2.81
CA PHE A 15 8.08 14.99 -2.08
C PHE A 15 8.24 16.48 -1.73
N LYS A 16 9.46 16.96 -1.50
CA LYS A 16 9.71 18.41 -1.29
C LYS A 16 9.48 19.22 -2.56
N LYS A 17 9.80 18.66 -3.73
CA LYS A 17 9.64 19.35 -5.02
C LYS A 17 8.24 19.25 -5.57
N GLU A 18 7.59 18.11 -5.36
CA GLU A 18 6.26 17.80 -5.85
C GLU A 18 5.44 17.23 -4.67
N PRO A 19 4.92 18.09 -3.78
CA PRO A 19 4.13 17.64 -2.64
C PRO A 19 2.88 16.91 -3.11
N LEU A 20 2.49 15.87 -2.39
CA LEU A 20 1.30 15.11 -2.67
C LEU A 20 0.16 15.55 -1.76
N ASP A 21 -1.05 15.65 -2.30
CA ASP A 21 -2.26 15.78 -1.50
C ASP A 21 -2.53 14.46 -0.77
N VAL A 22 -2.39 13.34 -1.48
CA VAL A 22 -2.65 12.00 -0.94
C VAL A 22 -1.53 11.03 -1.29
N TRP A 23 -0.90 10.45 -0.26
CA TRP A 23 0.10 9.40 -0.41
C TRP A 23 -0.53 8.02 -0.23
N ILE A 24 -0.71 7.28 -1.33
CA ILE A 24 -1.29 5.94 -1.31
C ILE A 24 -0.17 4.91 -1.13
N ASN A 25 -0.27 4.08 -0.11
CA ASN A 25 0.69 3.01 0.20
C ASN A 25 0.02 1.64 0.37
N SER A 26 0.76 0.58 0.10
CA SER A 26 0.31 -0.81 0.25
C SER A 26 1.50 -1.77 0.24
N PHE A 27 1.30 -3.02 0.63
CA PHE A 27 2.34 -4.06 0.50
C PHE A 27 2.38 -4.75 -0.88
N GLY A 28 1.64 -4.23 -1.85
CA GLY A 28 1.50 -4.80 -3.18
C GLY A 28 0.36 -5.81 -3.31
N GLY A 29 -0.19 -5.90 -4.50
CA GLY A 29 -1.36 -6.77 -4.73
C GLY A 29 -2.66 -6.32 -4.06
N CYS A 30 -2.67 -5.17 -3.38
CA CYS A 30 -3.80 -4.64 -2.60
C CYS A 30 -4.66 -3.66 -3.39
N ARG A 31 -4.63 -3.67 -4.72
CA ARG A 31 -5.45 -2.77 -5.56
C ARG A 31 -5.28 -1.27 -5.29
N SER A 32 -4.13 -0.84 -4.79
CA SER A 32 -3.83 0.57 -4.55
C SER A 32 -4.02 1.44 -5.81
N ASN A 33 -3.75 0.89 -7.00
CA ASN A 33 -4.03 1.57 -8.27
C ASN A 33 -5.52 1.86 -8.49
N TYR A 34 -6.42 0.98 -8.04
CA TYR A 34 -7.86 1.26 -8.10
C TYR A 34 -8.23 2.46 -7.22
N ILE A 35 -7.70 2.53 -6.00
CA ILE A 35 -7.93 3.69 -5.11
C ILE A 35 -7.35 4.96 -5.72
N ARG A 36 -6.12 4.90 -6.27
CA ARG A 36 -5.53 6.04 -7.00
C ARG A 36 -6.44 6.50 -8.15
N ASP A 37 -6.92 5.56 -8.96
CA ASP A 37 -7.73 5.88 -10.12
C ASP A 37 -9.08 6.52 -9.75
N CYS A 38 -9.59 6.27 -8.53
CA CYS A 38 -10.78 6.95 -8.02
C CYS A 38 -10.53 8.43 -7.66
N ILE A 39 -9.31 8.79 -7.25
CA ILE A 39 -9.04 10.14 -6.70
C ILE A 39 -8.08 11.00 -7.53
N LYS A 40 -7.39 10.45 -8.52
CA LYS A 40 -6.30 11.10 -9.28
C LYS A 40 -6.71 12.37 -10.04
N ASP A 41 -7.98 12.52 -10.36
CA ASP A 41 -8.48 13.69 -11.09
C ASP A 41 -8.77 14.88 -10.15
N SER A 42 -8.88 14.63 -8.85
CA SER A 42 -9.15 15.64 -7.81
C SER A 42 -7.96 15.91 -6.90
N TYR A 43 -7.04 14.94 -6.76
CA TYR A 43 -5.91 15.01 -5.84
C TYR A 43 -4.59 14.70 -6.52
N THR A 44 -3.57 15.47 -6.17
CA THR A 44 -2.19 15.13 -6.56
C THR A 44 -1.76 13.87 -5.81
N THR A 45 -1.62 12.77 -6.55
CA THR A 45 -1.08 11.50 -6.05
C THR A 45 0.27 11.26 -6.71
N TYR A 46 0.94 10.13 -6.39
CA TYR A 46 2.17 9.79 -7.09
C TYR A 46 1.90 9.53 -8.59
N ASN A 47 2.77 10.04 -9.44
CA ASN A 47 2.69 9.79 -10.88
C ASN A 47 3.42 8.49 -11.26
N THR A 48 3.30 8.07 -12.54
CA THR A 48 3.85 6.81 -13.04
C THR A 48 5.37 6.67 -12.83
N ALA A 49 6.14 7.77 -12.77
CA ALA A 49 7.59 7.74 -12.54
C ALA A 49 7.94 7.40 -11.08
N TYR A 50 7.10 7.80 -10.13
CA TYR A 50 7.31 7.66 -8.69
C TYR A 50 6.41 6.61 -8.07
N GLU A 51 5.47 6.06 -8.84
CA GLU A 51 4.42 5.16 -8.37
C GLU A 51 4.98 4.01 -7.52
N LEU A 52 5.98 3.31 -8.02
CA LEU A 52 6.58 2.18 -7.32
C LEU A 52 7.29 2.61 -6.03
N ALA A 53 7.92 3.76 -6.02
CA ALA A 53 8.65 4.26 -4.86
C ALA A 53 7.72 4.77 -3.75
N ALA A 54 6.62 5.42 -4.12
CA ALA A 54 5.66 5.96 -3.16
C ALA A 54 4.69 4.89 -2.61
N CYS A 55 4.37 3.86 -3.40
CA CYS A 55 3.33 2.86 -3.12
C CYS A 55 3.66 1.80 -2.09
N HIS A 56 4.91 1.52 -1.79
CA HIS A 56 5.30 0.31 -1.05
C HIS A 56 6.33 0.57 0.05
N TYR A 57 6.27 1.75 0.66
CA TYR A 57 7.20 2.12 1.71
C TYR A 57 6.84 1.44 3.03
N VAL A 58 7.84 0.85 3.68
CA VAL A 58 7.66 0.16 4.96
C VAL A 58 7.28 1.13 6.08
N THR A 59 7.82 2.35 6.04
CA THR A 59 7.59 3.35 7.10
C THR A 59 7.14 4.65 6.47
N PRO A 60 6.08 5.32 6.99
CA PRO A 60 5.77 6.69 6.59
C PRO A 60 6.99 7.58 6.72
N LEU A 61 7.32 8.35 5.68
CA LEU A 61 8.42 9.31 5.72
C LEU A 61 7.95 10.60 6.37
N ASP A 62 8.89 11.32 6.97
CA ASP A 62 8.65 12.69 7.46
C ASP A 62 8.67 13.66 6.27
N VAL A 63 7.57 13.69 5.55
CA VAL A 63 7.35 14.51 4.35
C VAL A 63 6.03 15.24 4.45
N GLN A 64 5.91 16.36 3.76
CA GLN A 64 4.68 17.13 3.73
C GLN A 64 3.70 16.50 2.75
N VAL A 65 2.65 15.87 3.29
CA VAL A 65 1.50 15.34 2.53
C VAL A 65 0.22 15.72 3.26
N GLY A 66 -0.86 15.92 2.53
CA GLY A 66 -2.18 16.22 3.11
C GLY A 66 -2.71 15.04 3.91
N SER A 67 -2.67 13.83 3.33
CA SER A 67 -3.08 12.59 4.00
C SER A 67 -2.38 11.37 3.41
N GLY A 68 -2.40 10.26 4.15
CA GLY A 68 -2.01 8.94 3.66
C GLY A 68 -3.21 8.03 3.46
N ILE A 69 -3.10 7.09 2.54
CA ILE A 69 -4.01 5.94 2.43
C ILE A 69 -3.17 4.67 2.56
N PHE A 70 -3.48 3.82 3.51
CA PHE A 70 -2.92 2.49 3.60
C PHE A 70 -3.92 1.46 3.09
N CYS A 71 -3.63 0.90 1.91
CA CYS A 71 -4.45 -0.13 1.28
C CYS A 71 -3.95 -1.52 1.68
N TYR A 72 -4.85 -2.37 2.15
CA TYR A 72 -4.55 -3.75 2.45
C TYR A 72 -5.62 -4.71 1.91
N THR A 73 -5.33 -6.00 1.91
CA THR A 73 -6.21 -7.15 1.67
C THR A 73 -6.04 -8.12 2.82
N GLU A 74 -7.06 -8.88 3.18
CA GLU A 74 -7.03 -9.78 4.34
C GLU A 74 -6.11 -10.99 4.15
N ASP A 75 -5.71 -11.29 2.91
CA ASP A 75 -4.83 -12.41 2.60
C ASP A 75 -3.56 -11.97 1.87
N VAL A 76 -2.49 -11.82 2.66
CA VAL A 76 -1.17 -11.47 2.15
C VAL A 76 -0.57 -12.54 1.24
N GLY A 77 -0.86 -13.81 1.47
CA GLY A 77 -0.37 -14.92 0.64
C GLY A 77 -0.94 -14.86 -0.78
N ILE A 78 -2.23 -14.52 -0.92
CA ILE A 78 -2.86 -14.28 -2.23
C ILE A 78 -2.25 -13.04 -2.89
N ALA A 79 -2.03 -11.97 -2.15
CA ALA A 79 -1.41 -10.76 -2.67
C ALA A 79 -0.01 -11.03 -3.23
N ILE A 80 0.86 -11.70 -2.46
CA ILE A 80 2.22 -12.09 -2.88
C ILE A 80 2.18 -13.04 -4.07
N SER A 81 1.36 -14.09 -4.02
CA SER A 81 1.20 -15.03 -5.13
C SER A 81 0.84 -14.32 -6.44
N SER A 82 -0.06 -13.34 -6.36
CA SER A 82 -0.45 -12.51 -7.50
C SER A 82 0.71 -11.67 -8.04
N GLN A 83 1.59 -11.16 -7.18
CA GLN A 83 2.75 -10.36 -7.59
C GLN A 83 3.84 -11.24 -8.24
N ILE A 84 4.09 -12.41 -7.67
CA ILE A 84 5.06 -13.37 -8.23
C ILE A 84 4.60 -13.84 -9.61
N LYS A 85 3.34 -14.26 -9.76
CA LYS A 85 2.76 -14.64 -11.06
C LYS A 85 2.90 -13.57 -12.15
N ARG A 86 2.91 -12.30 -11.77
CA ARG A 86 3.09 -11.16 -12.69
C ARG A 86 4.54 -10.75 -12.90
N GLY A 87 5.51 -11.43 -12.28
CA GLY A 87 6.92 -11.08 -12.36
C GLY A 87 7.29 -9.76 -11.66
N MET A 88 6.44 -9.26 -10.76
CA MET A 88 6.61 -7.95 -10.10
C MET A 88 7.38 -8.02 -8.78
N HIS A 89 7.61 -9.21 -8.24
CA HIS A 89 8.17 -9.46 -6.91
C HIS A 89 9.52 -8.78 -6.64
N HIS A 90 10.43 -8.76 -7.61
CA HIS A 90 11.72 -8.09 -7.45
C HIS A 90 11.59 -6.57 -7.19
N ASN A 91 10.60 -5.93 -7.82
CA ASN A 91 10.36 -4.50 -7.59
C ASN A 91 9.87 -4.25 -6.17
N PHE A 92 8.99 -5.10 -5.64
CA PHE A 92 8.44 -4.94 -4.30
C PHE A 92 9.49 -5.14 -3.21
N GLN A 93 10.34 -6.15 -3.33
CA GLN A 93 11.40 -6.35 -2.36
C GLN A 93 12.34 -5.14 -2.26
N LYS A 94 12.73 -4.55 -3.39
CA LYS A 94 13.58 -3.36 -3.42
C LYS A 94 12.94 -2.17 -2.71
N LEU A 95 11.66 -1.93 -2.97
CA LEU A 95 10.91 -0.83 -2.39
C LEU A 95 10.68 -0.98 -0.88
N MET A 96 10.69 -2.21 -0.40
CA MET A 96 10.52 -2.55 1.01
C MET A 96 11.86 -2.73 1.77
N GLY A 97 12.95 -2.18 1.27
CA GLY A 97 14.24 -2.13 1.96
C GLY A 97 15.31 -3.09 1.46
N GLY A 98 15.04 -3.86 0.38
CA GLY A 98 16.06 -4.61 -0.34
C GLY A 98 16.87 -3.71 -1.27
N ASN A 99 18.16 -4.02 -1.47
CA ASN A 99 18.97 -3.42 -2.52
C ASN A 99 18.92 -4.28 -3.80
N GLU A 100 19.53 -3.80 -4.90
CA GLU A 100 19.52 -4.52 -6.19
C GLU A 100 20.26 -5.86 -6.14
N GLU A 101 21.20 -6.01 -5.22
CA GLU A 101 22.03 -7.19 -5.05
C GLU A 101 21.40 -8.22 -4.10
N THR A 102 20.37 -7.81 -3.33
CA THR A 102 19.69 -8.73 -2.39
C THR A 102 18.90 -9.78 -3.18
N PRO A 103 19.20 -11.07 -3.04
CA PRO A 103 18.39 -12.13 -3.63
C PRO A 103 16.93 -12.01 -3.19
N PHE A 104 16.01 -12.36 -4.09
CA PHE A 104 14.59 -12.37 -3.73
C PHE A 104 14.33 -13.44 -2.68
N ASP A 105 13.71 -13.03 -1.56
CA ASP A 105 13.33 -13.90 -0.45
C ASP A 105 11.93 -13.55 0.04
N ILE A 106 11.03 -14.53 -0.02
CA ILE A 106 9.63 -14.36 0.38
C ILE A 106 9.51 -14.11 1.88
N GLY A 107 10.35 -14.77 2.71
CA GLY A 107 10.36 -14.60 4.16
C GLY A 107 10.71 -13.17 4.54
N VAL A 108 11.78 -12.63 3.97
CA VAL A 108 12.19 -11.23 4.17
C VAL A 108 11.10 -10.26 3.69
N TRP A 109 10.43 -10.57 2.58
CA TRP A 109 9.33 -9.75 2.10
C TRP A 109 8.15 -9.76 3.07
N LEU A 110 7.75 -10.91 3.57
CA LEU A 110 6.68 -11.05 4.57
C LEU A 110 7.01 -10.31 5.88
N GLU A 111 8.25 -10.40 6.37
CA GLU A 111 8.69 -9.65 7.55
C GLU A 111 8.60 -8.13 7.33
N ASN A 112 8.93 -7.65 6.15
CA ASN A 112 8.80 -6.23 5.80
C ASN A 112 7.33 -5.82 5.68
N ILE A 113 6.45 -6.69 5.18
CA ILE A 113 5.00 -6.46 5.19
C ILE A 113 4.48 -6.35 6.63
N ASP A 114 4.89 -7.25 7.52
CA ASP A 114 4.49 -7.20 8.94
C ASP A 114 4.89 -5.85 9.58
N LYS A 115 6.12 -5.40 9.35
CA LYS A 115 6.60 -4.07 9.79
C LYS A 115 5.83 -2.93 9.14
N GLN A 116 5.51 -3.03 7.85
CA GLN A 116 4.74 -2.01 7.13
C GLN A 116 3.35 -1.84 7.73
N ILE A 117 2.67 -2.94 8.04
CA ILE A 117 1.37 -2.90 8.69
C ILE A 117 1.46 -2.13 10.01
N ASP A 118 2.41 -2.46 10.89
CA ASP A 118 2.59 -1.80 12.16
C ASP A 118 2.87 -0.29 12.00
N ASN A 119 3.76 0.06 11.09
CA ASN A 119 4.18 1.43 10.89
C ASN A 119 3.07 2.32 10.30
N TRP A 120 2.27 1.78 9.37
CA TRP A 120 1.21 2.54 8.71
C TRP A 120 -0.11 2.54 9.48
N THR A 121 -0.27 1.67 10.46
CA THR A 121 -1.45 1.65 11.34
C THR A 121 -1.19 2.32 12.70
N SER A 122 0.05 2.68 12.97
CA SER A 122 0.45 3.46 14.15
C SER A 122 0.21 4.97 13.94
N PRO A 123 0.14 5.77 15.01
CA PRO A 123 0.04 7.22 14.90
C PRO A 123 1.17 7.80 14.04
N SER A 124 0.83 8.69 13.12
CA SER A 124 1.77 9.38 12.24
C SER A 124 1.59 10.90 12.33
N HIS A 125 2.50 11.66 11.71
CA HIS A 125 2.46 13.13 11.67
C HIS A 125 1.45 13.68 10.64
N PHE A 126 0.86 12.83 9.80
CA PHE A 126 -0.27 13.14 8.93
C PHE A 126 -1.39 12.11 9.13
N PRO A 127 -2.65 12.45 8.82
CA PRO A 127 -3.76 11.51 8.93
C PRO A 127 -3.59 10.35 7.93
N ILE A 128 -3.86 9.12 8.36
CA ILE A 128 -3.85 7.94 7.50
C ILE A 128 -5.24 7.32 7.47
N VAL A 129 -5.77 7.12 6.26
CA VAL A 129 -6.99 6.34 6.02
C VAL A 129 -6.59 4.90 5.76
N ILE A 130 -7.10 3.98 6.57
CA ILE A 130 -6.87 2.54 6.41
C ILE A 130 -8.03 1.97 5.61
N ILE A 131 -7.73 1.24 4.52
CA ILE A 131 -8.73 0.70 3.61
C ILE A 131 -8.48 -0.78 3.33
N ASN A 132 -9.44 -1.63 3.74
CA ASN A 132 -9.52 -3.00 3.26
C ASN A 132 -10.10 -3.01 1.84
N THR A 133 -9.25 -3.28 0.86
CA THR A 133 -9.66 -3.23 -0.55
C THR A 133 -10.47 -4.45 -1.01
N ASP A 134 -10.61 -5.48 -0.19
CA ASP A 134 -11.47 -6.62 -0.54
C ASP A 134 -12.96 -6.29 -0.35
N VAL A 135 -13.26 -5.34 0.53
CA VAL A 135 -14.62 -4.90 0.89
C VAL A 135 -14.86 -3.39 0.69
N VAL A 136 -13.95 -2.68 0.04
CA VAL A 136 -14.05 -1.22 -0.12
C VAL A 136 -15.34 -0.77 -0.82
N GLY A 137 -15.92 -1.61 -1.68
CA GLY A 137 -17.22 -1.34 -2.30
C GLY A 137 -18.38 -1.20 -1.31
N ASP A 138 -18.28 -1.85 -0.14
CA ASP A 138 -19.28 -1.77 0.92
C ASP A 138 -19.16 -0.43 1.70
N TYR A 139 -18.05 0.29 1.52
CA TYR A 139 -17.76 1.60 2.12
C TYR A 139 -17.77 2.75 1.10
N LYS A 140 -18.40 2.53 -0.08
CA LYS A 140 -18.45 3.50 -1.17
C LYS A 140 -18.85 4.89 -0.70
N GLN A 141 -19.99 5.03 -0.04
CA GLN A 141 -20.50 6.31 0.42
C GLN A 141 -19.50 7.03 1.34
N LYS A 142 -18.89 6.32 2.29
CA LYS A 142 -17.90 6.88 3.21
C LYS A 142 -16.64 7.34 2.49
N PHE A 143 -16.21 6.60 1.47
CA PHE A 143 -15.07 7.00 0.63
C PHE A 143 -15.37 8.26 -0.16
N GLU A 144 -16.56 8.32 -0.79
CA GLU A 144 -17.02 9.45 -1.58
C GLU A 144 -17.21 10.71 -0.71
N GLU A 145 -17.70 10.56 0.53
CA GLU A 145 -17.82 11.67 1.49
C GLU A 145 -16.45 12.23 1.92
N ILE A 146 -15.43 11.37 2.12
CA ILE A 146 -14.10 11.80 2.56
C ILE A 146 -13.32 12.48 1.44
N TYR A 147 -13.39 11.94 0.23
CA TYR A 147 -12.57 12.41 -0.90
C TYR A 147 -13.37 13.29 -1.90
N GLU A 148 -14.66 13.53 -1.66
CA GLU A 148 -15.53 14.32 -2.52
C GLU A 148 -15.46 13.92 -4.01
N VAL A 149 -15.38 12.62 -4.27
CA VAL A 149 -15.23 12.01 -5.60
C VAL A 149 -16.21 10.87 -5.81
N ASP A 150 -16.62 10.65 -7.04
CA ASP A 150 -17.38 9.45 -7.41
C ASP A 150 -16.46 8.23 -7.49
N MET A 151 -16.75 7.21 -6.71
CA MET A 151 -15.99 5.96 -6.70
C MET A 151 -16.26 5.16 -7.97
N LEU A 152 -15.20 4.74 -8.65
CA LEU A 152 -15.28 3.90 -9.84
C LEU A 152 -15.98 2.55 -9.55
N PRO A 153 -16.57 1.87 -10.57
CA PRO A 153 -17.16 0.55 -10.38
C PRO A 153 -16.17 -0.44 -9.80
N PHE A 154 -16.52 -1.02 -8.64
CA PHE A 154 -15.68 -1.96 -7.94
C PHE A 154 -15.94 -3.41 -8.39
N LYS A 155 -14.88 -4.15 -8.75
CA LYS A 155 -14.94 -5.59 -9.03
C LYS A 155 -14.30 -6.36 -7.89
N LYS A 156 -15.04 -7.25 -7.23
CA LYS A 156 -14.46 -8.16 -6.24
C LYS A 156 -13.35 -9.02 -6.87
N ARG A 157 -12.33 -9.35 -6.07
CA ARG A 157 -11.26 -10.24 -6.51
C ARG A 157 -11.86 -11.66 -6.69
N SER A 158 -11.50 -12.34 -7.77
CA SER A 158 -11.69 -13.79 -7.84
C SER A 158 -10.72 -14.45 -6.86
N THR A 159 -11.21 -15.42 -6.10
CA THR A 159 -10.36 -16.24 -5.22
C THR A 159 -9.22 -16.83 -6.03
N SER A 160 -8.00 -16.70 -5.54
CA SER A 160 -6.83 -17.36 -6.12
C SER A 160 -6.15 -18.20 -5.03
N GLU A 161 -5.58 -19.31 -5.44
CA GLU A 161 -4.82 -20.18 -4.55
C GLU A 161 -3.38 -19.66 -4.38
N TYR A 162 -2.73 -20.05 -3.29
CA TYR A 162 -1.30 -19.82 -3.11
C TYR A 162 -0.52 -20.61 -4.16
N ILE A 163 0.50 -19.98 -4.72
CA ILE A 163 1.48 -20.67 -5.56
C ILE A 163 2.40 -21.52 -4.68
N ASP A 164 3.07 -22.49 -5.29
CA ASP A 164 3.90 -23.45 -4.53
C ASP A 164 5.04 -22.77 -3.77
N GLU A 165 5.63 -21.71 -4.33
CA GLU A 165 6.71 -20.93 -3.70
C GLU A 165 6.27 -20.23 -2.40
N VAL A 166 4.99 -19.94 -2.25
CA VAL A 166 4.42 -19.24 -1.08
C VAL A 166 3.99 -20.22 0.01
N LYS A 167 3.62 -21.45 -0.35
CA LYS A 167 3.13 -22.48 0.59
C LYS A 167 4.06 -22.77 1.79
N PRO A 168 5.40 -22.80 1.65
CA PRO A 168 6.29 -23.00 2.80
C PRO A 168 6.16 -21.94 3.90
N TYR A 169 5.61 -20.78 3.60
CA TYR A 169 5.47 -19.64 4.52
C TYR A 169 4.09 -19.52 5.16
N THR A 170 3.25 -20.56 5.08
CA THR A 170 1.84 -20.51 5.52
C THR A 170 1.68 -20.06 6.98
N GLU A 171 2.55 -20.47 7.90
CA GLU A 171 2.48 -20.05 9.31
C GLU A 171 2.71 -18.53 9.46
N LEU A 172 3.72 -17.99 8.79
CA LEU A 172 4.03 -16.56 8.82
C LEU A 172 2.91 -15.75 8.14
N ILE A 173 2.40 -16.26 7.02
CA ILE A 173 1.25 -15.67 6.31
C ILE A 173 0.04 -15.61 7.23
N GLU A 174 -0.30 -16.69 7.92
CA GLU A 174 -1.48 -16.72 8.80
C GLU A 174 -1.33 -15.80 10.01
N LYS A 175 -0.13 -15.66 10.56
CA LYS A 175 0.17 -14.66 11.59
C LYS A 175 -0.13 -13.24 11.08
N ILE A 176 0.31 -12.90 9.86
CA ILE A 176 0.07 -11.58 9.25
C ILE A 176 -1.41 -11.40 8.91
N ASN A 177 -2.04 -12.42 8.33
CA ASN A 177 -3.47 -12.39 8.01
C ASN A 177 -4.34 -12.20 9.25
N SER A 178 -3.97 -12.82 10.37
CA SER A 178 -4.64 -12.61 11.66
C SER A 178 -4.56 -11.15 12.11
N LYS A 179 -3.38 -10.50 11.95
CA LYS A 179 -3.21 -9.07 12.22
C LYS A 179 -4.08 -8.21 11.30
N LEU A 180 -4.09 -8.51 9.99
CA LEU A 180 -4.89 -7.76 8.99
C LEU A 180 -6.39 -7.86 9.25
N ARG A 181 -6.91 -9.04 9.60
CA ARG A 181 -8.32 -9.23 9.96
C ARG A 181 -8.76 -8.46 11.21
N ASN A 182 -7.83 -8.08 12.07
CA ASN A 182 -8.10 -7.24 13.24
C ASN A 182 -8.05 -5.74 12.94
N LEU A 183 -7.61 -5.34 11.75
CA LEU A 183 -7.67 -3.94 11.33
C LEU A 183 -9.10 -3.53 10.96
N PRO A 184 -9.46 -2.27 11.15
CA PRO A 184 -10.73 -1.75 10.68
C PRO A 184 -10.78 -1.76 9.15
N ASN A 185 -11.87 -2.23 8.57
CA ASN A 185 -12.06 -2.26 7.11
C ASN A 185 -11.98 -0.88 6.45
N PHE A 186 -12.41 0.14 7.18
CA PHE A 186 -12.31 1.53 6.75
C PHE A 186 -12.24 2.44 7.99
N ASN A 187 -11.10 3.09 8.20
CA ASN A 187 -10.92 3.98 9.35
C ASN A 187 -9.96 5.12 9.02
N VAL A 188 -10.12 6.23 9.70
CA VAL A 188 -9.19 7.37 9.66
C VAL A 188 -8.40 7.38 10.95
N ASN A 189 -7.11 7.07 10.88
CA ASN A 189 -6.17 7.20 12.00
C ASN A 189 -5.63 8.63 12.02
N GLY A 190 -5.84 9.33 13.13
CA GLY A 190 -5.29 10.66 13.37
C GLY A 190 -6.27 11.55 14.11
N LYS A 191 -5.72 12.44 14.96
CA LYS A 191 -6.50 13.40 15.74
C LYS A 191 -6.98 14.61 14.93
N HIS A 192 -6.65 14.67 13.65
CA HIS A 192 -6.97 15.79 12.79
C HIS A 192 -8.12 15.42 11.87
N ASN A 193 -9.20 16.20 11.91
CA ASN A 193 -10.14 16.25 10.80
C ASN A 193 -9.30 16.50 9.53
N ILE A 194 -9.54 15.71 8.50
CA ILE A 194 -8.96 15.98 7.18
C ILE A 194 -9.52 17.34 6.79
N VAL A 195 -8.73 18.39 6.97
CA VAL A 195 -9.07 19.74 6.53
C VAL A 195 -8.40 19.89 5.18
N TYR A 196 -9.20 19.88 4.14
CA TYR A 196 -8.79 20.24 2.78
C TYR A 196 -8.85 21.73 2.59
#